data_e32cd2cd43a8c0ba805284efbf3e1e9d
#
_entry.id   e32cd2cd43a8c0ba805284efbf3e1e9d
#
_cell.length_a   1.000
_cell.length_b   1.000
_cell.length_c   1.000
_cell.angle_alpha   90.00
_cell.angle_beta   90.00
_cell.angle_gamma   90.00
#
_symmetry.space_group_name_H-M   'P 1'
#
loop_
_entity.id
_entity.type
_entity.pdbx_description
1 polymer ?
#
loop_
_entity_poly.entity_id
_entity_poly.type
_entity_poly.pdbx_seq_one_letter_code
_entity_poly.pdbx_strand_id
1 'polypeptide(L)'
;MTQLPIDFTDMARRTMGEERFDCYLKAFETDAPVSIRLNPEKAKELTADGERVPWCRNAYYLPQRPNFTYDPLLHAGCYYVQEAGSMFLDTVMQQWVPDAPVVMIDFCAAPGGKSLLARTALAAGSVLFSNEPMRNRANILAENVEKW
;
A
#
# COMPACT_ATOMS: atom_id res chain seq x y z
N MET A 1 -16.62 19.86 -10.54
CA MET A 1 -15.63 19.21 -11.44
C MET A 1 -14.26 19.79 -11.15
N THR A 2 -13.29 18.95 -10.89
CA THR A 2 -11.89 19.36 -10.72
C THR A 2 -11.37 19.82 -12.10
N GLN A 3 -11.01 21.11 -12.21
CA GLN A 3 -10.46 21.64 -13.46
C GLN A 3 -8.99 21.23 -13.56
N LEU A 4 -8.69 20.24 -14.40
CA LEU A 4 -7.33 19.77 -14.65
C LEU A 4 -6.62 20.69 -15.65
N PRO A 5 -5.29 20.91 -15.52
CA PRO A 5 -4.50 21.68 -16.49
C PRO A 5 -4.57 21.06 -17.89
N ILE A 6 -4.63 21.91 -18.93
CA ILE A 6 -4.73 21.45 -20.34
C ILE A 6 -3.55 20.57 -20.73
N ASP A 7 -2.34 20.97 -20.40
CA ASP A 7 -1.13 20.22 -20.72
C ASP A 7 -1.15 18.82 -20.11
N PHE A 8 -1.68 18.69 -18.88
CA PHE A 8 -1.85 17.40 -18.22
C PHE A 8 -2.89 16.53 -18.94
N THR A 9 -4.06 17.10 -19.27
CA THR A 9 -5.12 16.36 -19.93
C THR A 9 -4.70 15.86 -21.31
N ASP A 10 -3.99 16.68 -22.08
CA ASP A 10 -3.48 16.31 -23.41
C ASP A 10 -2.43 15.20 -23.32
N MET A 11 -1.49 15.30 -22.37
CA MET A 11 -0.49 14.28 -22.14
C MET A 11 -1.12 12.96 -21.66
N ALA A 12 -2.01 13.03 -20.69
CA ALA A 12 -2.68 11.85 -20.13
C ALA A 12 -3.51 11.13 -21.21
N ARG A 13 -4.27 11.90 -22.03
CA ARG A 13 -5.06 11.36 -23.15
C ARG A 13 -4.18 10.64 -24.19
N ARG A 14 -3.04 11.24 -24.55
CA ARG A 14 -2.08 10.60 -25.48
C ARG A 14 -1.48 9.32 -24.92
N THR A 15 -1.24 9.28 -23.60
CA THR A 15 -0.61 8.15 -22.93
C THR A 15 -1.57 6.99 -22.68
N MET A 16 -2.81 7.30 -22.29
CA MET A 16 -3.81 6.29 -21.90
C MET A 16 -4.72 5.86 -23.06
N GLY A 17 -4.92 6.71 -24.05
CA GLY A 17 -6.00 6.64 -25.05
C GLY A 17 -7.32 7.19 -24.52
N GLU A 18 -8.27 7.49 -25.42
CA GLU A 18 -9.53 8.17 -25.07
C GLU A 18 -10.35 7.39 -24.05
N GLU A 19 -10.58 6.10 -24.25
CA GLU A 19 -11.45 5.29 -23.40
C GLU A 19 -10.94 5.22 -21.95
N ARG A 20 -9.63 4.99 -21.76
CA ARG A 20 -9.03 4.97 -20.42
C ARG A 20 -9.00 6.33 -19.77
N PHE A 21 -8.77 7.37 -20.56
CA PHE A 21 -8.78 8.74 -20.08
C PHE A 21 -10.17 9.15 -19.59
N ASP A 22 -11.23 8.78 -20.29
CA ASP A 22 -12.61 9.03 -19.85
C ASP A 22 -12.94 8.29 -18.54
N CYS A 23 -12.50 7.03 -18.40
CA CYS A 23 -12.62 6.30 -17.13
C CYS A 23 -11.84 6.98 -16.01
N TYR A 24 -10.63 7.48 -16.29
CA TYR A 24 -9.79 8.19 -15.35
C TYR A 24 -10.47 9.50 -14.88
N LEU A 25 -11.09 10.26 -15.78
CA LEU A 25 -11.82 11.48 -15.42
C LEU A 25 -13.00 11.19 -14.50
N LYS A 26 -13.76 10.14 -14.76
CA LYS A 26 -14.88 9.71 -13.91
C LYS A 26 -14.46 9.37 -12.49
N ALA A 27 -13.23 8.89 -12.30
CA ALA A 27 -12.71 8.58 -10.96
C ALA A 27 -12.58 9.83 -10.05
N PHE A 28 -12.48 11.04 -10.62
CA PHE A 28 -12.49 12.29 -9.83
C PHE A 28 -13.88 12.69 -9.33
N GLU A 29 -14.94 12.04 -9.79
CA GLU A 29 -16.32 12.29 -9.38
C GLU A 29 -16.73 11.41 -8.18
N THR A 30 -15.87 10.46 -7.80
CA THR A 30 -16.09 9.54 -6.68
C THR A 30 -15.09 9.78 -5.57
N ASP A 31 -15.47 9.42 -4.34
CA ASP A 31 -14.54 9.43 -3.22
C ASP A 31 -13.41 8.43 -3.44
N ALA A 32 -12.20 8.78 -2.97
CA ALA A 32 -11.07 7.88 -3.03
C ALA A 32 -11.36 6.61 -2.23
N PRO A 33 -11.17 5.42 -2.81
CA PRO A 33 -11.39 4.17 -2.11
C PRO A 33 -10.44 4.05 -0.91
N VAL A 34 -10.97 3.52 0.19
CA VAL A 34 -10.18 3.21 1.38
C VAL A 34 -9.76 1.75 1.32
N SER A 35 -8.50 1.47 1.56
CA SER A 35 -7.99 0.10 1.60
C SER A 35 -7.03 -0.14 2.75
N ILE A 36 -7.00 -1.39 3.19
CA ILE A 36 -6.12 -1.86 4.25
C ILE A 36 -5.40 -3.13 3.80
N ARG A 37 -4.26 -3.39 4.40
CA ARG A 37 -3.51 -4.64 4.25
C ARG A 37 -3.34 -5.29 5.62
N LEU A 38 -3.84 -6.51 5.78
CA LEU A 38 -3.72 -7.29 7.00
C LEU A 38 -2.29 -7.78 7.21
N ASN A 39 -1.85 -7.80 8.46
CA ASN A 39 -0.62 -8.46 8.87
C ASN A 39 -0.87 -9.97 8.97
N PRO A 40 -0.27 -10.81 8.13
CA PRO A 40 -0.57 -12.23 8.11
C PRO A 40 -0.12 -12.98 9.38
N GLU A 41 0.79 -12.40 10.16
CA GLU A 41 1.25 -13.02 11.41
C GLU A 41 0.33 -12.70 12.60
N LYS A 42 -0.24 -11.48 12.63
CA LYS A 42 -1.08 -11.01 13.74
C LYS A 42 -2.57 -11.11 13.46
N ALA A 43 -2.97 -11.22 12.20
CA ALA A 43 -4.36 -11.19 11.76
C ALA A 43 -4.79 -12.50 11.10
N LYS A 44 -4.26 -13.66 11.55
CA LYS A 44 -4.52 -14.97 10.93
C LYS A 44 -6.01 -15.34 10.87
N GLU A 45 -6.78 -14.91 11.84
CA GLU A 45 -8.21 -15.18 11.95
C GLU A 45 -9.08 -13.96 11.59
N LEU A 46 -8.46 -12.82 11.26
CA LEU A 46 -9.19 -11.62 10.91
C LEU A 46 -9.54 -11.63 9.41
N THR A 47 -10.77 -11.33 9.13
CA THR A 47 -11.24 -10.99 7.78
C THR A 47 -11.72 -9.54 7.80
N ALA A 48 -11.35 -8.76 6.80
CA ALA A 48 -11.93 -7.44 6.64
C ALA A 48 -13.28 -7.56 5.92
N ASP A 49 -14.25 -6.78 6.37
CA ASP A 49 -15.52 -6.63 5.68
C ASP A 49 -15.31 -5.72 4.46
N GLY A 50 -15.11 -6.34 3.29
CA GLY A 50 -14.84 -5.62 2.07
C GLY A 50 -14.38 -6.48 0.91
N GLU A 51 -14.24 -5.86 -0.26
CA GLU A 51 -13.78 -6.51 -1.48
C GLU A 51 -12.26 -6.70 -1.45
N ARG A 52 -11.76 -7.84 -1.91
CA ARG A 52 -10.32 -8.08 -1.99
C ARG A 52 -9.65 -7.18 -3.03
N VAL A 53 -8.47 -6.68 -2.71
CA VAL A 53 -7.59 -6.04 -3.69
C VAL A 53 -6.98 -7.15 -4.56
N PRO A 54 -7.25 -7.20 -5.89
CA PRO A 54 -6.90 -8.35 -6.73
C PRO A 54 -5.40 -8.68 -6.80
N TRP A 55 -4.55 -7.67 -6.61
CA TRP A 55 -3.09 -7.78 -6.74
C TRP A 55 -2.33 -7.84 -5.41
N CYS A 56 -3.04 -7.98 -4.28
CA CYS A 56 -2.39 -8.13 -2.97
C CYS A 56 -3.16 -9.12 -2.09
N ARG A 57 -2.48 -10.19 -1.66
CA ARG A 57 -3.10 -11.35 -1.00
C ARG A 57 -3.89 -11.03 0.27
N ASN A 58 -3.42 -10.08 1.06
CA ASN A 58 -3.97 -9.77 2.38
C ASN A 58 -4.60 -8.37 2.42
N ALA A 59 -5.05 -7.86 1.26
CA ALA A 59 -5.56 -6.51 1.14
C ALA A 59 -7.05 -6.46 0.77
N TYR A 60 -7.73 -5.45 1.30
CA TYR A 60 -9.16 -5.27 1.14
C TYR A 60 -9.49 -3.80 0.92
N TYR A 61 -10.45 -3.54 0.02
CA TYR A 61 -11.17 -2.29 -0.03
C TYR A 61 -12.22 -2.27 1.06
N LEU A 62 -12.34 -1.18 1.80
CA LEU A 62 -13.38 -1.03 2.82
C LEU A 62 -14.59 -0.31 2.23
N PRO A 63 -15.83 -0.71 2.58
CA PRO A 63 -17.04 -0.07 2.08
C PRO A 63 -17.16 1.39 2.53
N GLN A 64 -16.54 1.74 3.65
CA GLN A 64 -16.47 3.10 4.19
C GLN A 64 -15.19 3.31 4.98
N ARG A 65 -14.80 4.58 5.15
CA ARG A 65 -13.64 4.93 5.96
C ARG A 65 -13.97 4.88 7.44
N PRO A 66 -13.40 3.95 8.22
CA PRO A 66 -13.59 3.92 9.67
C PRO A 66 -12.77 5.02 10.36
N ASN A 67 -13.04 5.25 11.64
CA ASN A 67 -12.18 6.11 12.44
C ASN A 67 -10.96 5.32 12.94
N PHE A 68 -9.94 5.26 12.11
CA PHE A 68 -8.72 4.51 12.36
C PHE A 68 -7.98 4.91 13.65
N THR A 69 -8.14 6.15 14.10
CA THR A 69 -7.44 6.67 15.29
C THR A 69 -7.82 5.90 16.56
N TYR A 70 -9.05 5.41 16.63
CA TYR A 70 -9.55 4.69 17.79
C TYR A 70 -9.60 3.17 17.61
N ASP A 71 -9.04 2.67 16.51
CA ASP A 71 -9.04 1.24 16.25
C ASP A 71 -7.85 0.56 16.93
N PRO A 72 -8.07 -0.27 17.98
CA PRO A 72 -7.01 -0.96 18.67
C PRO A 72 -6.22 -1.93 17.78
N LEU A 73 -6.86 -2.48 16.75
CA LEU A 73 -6.21 -3.41 15.81
C LEU A 73 -5.18 -2.70 14.94
N LEU A 74 -5.41 -1.42 14.55
CA LEU A 74 -4.40 -0.62 13.88
C LEU A 74 -3.20 -0.40 14.78
N HIS A 75 -3.44 -0.02 16.03
CA HIS A 75 -2.36 0.25 17.00
C HIS A 75 -1.59 -1.02 17.39
N ALA A 76 -2.24 -2.18 17.36
CA ALA A 76 -1.60 -3.48 17.56
C ALA A 76 -0.83 -3.99 16.34
N GLY A 77 -0.90 -3.31 15.18
CA GLY A 77 -0.24 -3.72 13.95
C GLY A 77 -0.90 -4.91 13.26
N CYS A 78 -2.19 -5.16 13.52
CA CYS A 78 -2.95 -6.22 12.84
C CYS A 78 -3.22 -5.89 11.39
N TYR A 79 -3.23 -4.61 11.03
CA TYR A 79 -3.33 -4.15 9.65
C TYR A 79 -2.63 -2.80 9.46
N TYR A 80 -2.40 -2.46 8.20
CA TYR A 80 -1.85 -1.16 7.78
C TYR A 80 -2.81 -0.51 6.79
N VAL A 81 -3.12 0.79 6.97
CA VAL A 81 -3.91 1.57 6.02
C VAL A 81 -3.01 1.93 4.85
N GLN A 82 -3.29 1.41 3.67
CA GLN A 82 -2.45 1.58 2.50
C GLN A 82 -3.32 1.76 1.26
N GLU A 83 -2.90 2.65 0.38
CA GLU A 83 -3.51 2.86 -0.92
C GLU A 83 -3.30 1.61 -1.80
N ALA A 84 -4.38 1.14 -2.44
CA ALA A 84 -4.40 -0.15 -3.14
C ALA A 84 -3.40 -0.25 -4.30
N GLY A 85 -3.23 0.82 -5.10
CA GLY A 85 -2.27 0.81 -6.21
C GLY A 85 -0.83 0.62 -5.72
N SER A 86 -0.46 1.18 -4.56
CA SER A 86 0.86 0.98 -3.98
C SER A 86 1.10 -0.47 -3.50
N MET A 87 0.03 -1.23 -3.25
CA MET A 87 0.09 -2.65 -2.89
C MET A 87 0.40 -3.56 -4.09
N PHE A 88 0.39 -3.05 -5.32
CA PHE A 88 0.82 -3.79 -6.52
C PHE A 88 2.25 -4.32 -6.40
N LEU A 89 3.04 -3.72 -5.54
CA LEU A 89 4.36 -4.23 -5.17
C LEU A 89 4.32 -5.70 -4.71
N ASP A 90 3.21 -6.17 -4.08
CA ASP A 90 3.08 -7.59 -3.67
C ASP A 90 3.16 -8.53 -4.88
N THR A 91 2.49 -8.20 -5.98
CA THR A 91 2.59 -8.96 -7.25
C THR A 91 4.01 -8.98 -7.79
N VAL A 92 4.70 -7.82 -7.77
CA VAL A 92 6.09 -7.72 -8.23
C VAL A 92 7.02 -8.57 -7.35
N MET A 93 6.86 -8.49 -6.03
CA MET A 93 7.66 -9.27 -5.10
C MET A 93 7.47 -10.78 -5.32
N GLN A 94 6.23 -11.24 -5.49
CA GLN A 94 5.93 -12.65 -5.74
C GLN A 94 6.53 -13.18 -7.05
N GLN A 95 6.61 -12.32 -8.06
CA GLN A 95 7.07 -12.71 -9.38
C GLN A 95 8.60 -12.71 -9.51
N TRP A 96 9.27 -11.76 -8.85
CA TRP A 96 10.67 -11.45 -9.13
C TRP A 96 11.63 -11.68 -7.97
N VAL A 97 11.12 -11.76 -6.74
CA VAL A 97 11.98 -12.05 -5.57
C VAL A 97 12.00 -13.56 -5.33
N PRO A 98 13.18 -14.17 -5.25
CA PRO A 98 13.30 -15.63 -5.04
C PRO A 98 12.77 -16.02 -3.65
N ASP A 99 12.23 -17.22 -3.54
CA ASP A 99 11.86 -17.84 -2.25
C ASP A 99 13.10 -18.39 -1.53
N ALA A 100 14.03 -17.48 -1.25
CA ALA A 100 15.29 -17.74 -0.57
C ALA A 100 15.72 -16.47 0.18
N PRO A 101 16.57 -16.58 1.22
CA PRO A 101 17.09 -15.42 1.93
C PRO A 101 17.79 -14.42 0.99
N VAL A 102 17.38 -13.16 1.03
CA VAL A 102 17.97 -12.08 0.24
C VAL A 102 18.30 -10.88 1.13
N VAL A 103 19.15 -10.01 0.62
CA VAL A 103 19.36 -8.66 1.17
C VAL A 103 18.65 -7.66 0.26
N MET A 104 17.73 -6.90 0.83
CA MET A 104 16.94 -5.90 0.12
C MET A 104 17.09 -4.54 0.77
N ILE A 105 17.01 -3.48 -0.03
CA ILE A 105 16.98 -2.11 0.47
C ILE A 105 15.78 -1.35 -0.08
N ASP A 106 15.07 -0.65 0.81
CA ASP A 106 14.05 0.34 0.49
C ASP A 106 14.64 1.74 0.73
N PHE A 107 14.97 2.44 -0.33
CA PHE A 107 15.63 3.75 -0.26
C PHE A 107 14.74 4.89 0.23
N CYS A 108 13.41 4.75 0.10
CA CYS A 108 12.41 5.77 0.42
C CYS A 108 11.30 5.18 1.29
N ALA A 109 11.68 4.63 2.44
CA ALA A 109 10.86 3.69 3.20
C ALA A 109 9.68 4.32 3.94
N ALA A 110 9.83 5.54 4.49
CA ALA A 110 8.78 6.13 5.30
C ALA A 110 7.51 6.47 4.48
N PRO A 111 6.34 6.29 5.08
CA PRO A 111 6.04 5.92 6.46
C PRO A 111 6.10 4.41 6.75
N GLY A 112 6.46 3.53 5.81
CA GLY A 112 6.66 2.11 6.05
C GLY A 112 5.80 1.15 5.22
N GLY A 113 4.77 1.61 4.52
CA GLY A 113 3.80 0.74 3.85
C GLY A 113 4.44 -0.27 2.87
N LYS A 114 5.43 0.17 2.05
CA LYS A 114 6.14 -0.70 1.11
C LYS A 114 7.17 -1.58 1.81
N SER A 115 7.92 -1.04 2.79
CA SER A 115 8.84 -1.83 3.61
C SER A 115 8.14 -2.96 4.35
N LEU A 116 6.99 -2.69 4.98
CA LEU A 116 6.19 -3.70 5.68
C LEU A 116 5.62 -4.75 4.72
N LEU A 117 5.24 -4.34 3.52
CA LEU A 117 4.81 -5.27 2.47
C LEU A 117 5.99 -6.16 2.05
N ALA A 118 7.14 -5.57 1.74
CA ALA A 118 8.36 -6.29 1.39
C ALA A 118 8.75 -7.28 2.49
N ARG A 119 8.77 -6.85 3.77
CA ARG A 119 9.05 -7.74 4.91
C ARG A 119 8.13 -8.96 4.95
N THR A 120 6.85 -8.77 4.64
CA THR A 120 5.86 -9.87 4.61
C THR A 120 6.11 -10.85 3.46
N ALA A 121 6.63 -10.36 2.33
CA ALA A 121 6.87 -11.17 1.12
C ALA A 121 8.25 -11.85 1.12
N LEU A 122 9.21 -11.38 1.91
CA LEU A 122 10.57 -11.93 1.95
C LEU A 122 10.63 -13.24 2.74
N ALA A 123 11.42 -14.19 2.21
CA ALA A 123 11.72 -15.46 2.88
C ALA A 123 12.40 -15.25 4.24
N ALA A 124 12.22 -16.20 5.15
CA ALA A 124 12.89 -16.19 6.44
C ALA A 124 14.42 -16.15 6.28
N GLY A 125 15.10 -15.36 7.13
CA GLY A 125 16.54 -15.14 7.03
C GLY A 125 16.94 -13.99 6.09
N SER A 126 16.00 -13.37 5.38
CA SER A 126 16.27 -12.16 4.61
C SER A 126 16.54 -10.94 5.50
N VAL A 127 17.31 -9.99 4.98
CA VAL A 127 17.58 -8.70 5.63
C VAL A 127 17.00 -7.57 4.78
N LEU A 128 16.19 -6.70 5.40
CA LEU A 128 15.63 -5.53 4.77
C LEU A 128 16.19 -4.26 5.41
N PHE A 129 16.89 -3.45 4.63
CA PHE A 129 17.30 -2.11 5.02
C PHE A 129 16.25 -1.11 4.58
N SER A 130 15.61 -0.42 5.54
CA SER A 130 14.62 0.62 5.27
C SER A 130 15.21 1.98 5.57
N ASN A 131 15.49 2.77 4.53
CA ASN A 131 16.15 4.06 4.64
C ASN A 131 15.16 5.21 4.56
N GLU A 132 15.34 6.20 5.42
CA GLU A 132 14.65 7.50 5.37
C GLU A 132 15.56 8.60 5.94
N PRO A 133 15.98 9.57 5.11
CA PRO A 133 16.91 10.62 5.56
C PRO A 133 16.26 11.66 6.49
N MET A 134 14.95 11.84 6.45
CA MET A 134 14.25 12.83 7.28
C MET A 134 13.90 12.24 8.65
N ARG A 135 14.53 12.76 9.71
CA ARG A 135 14.40 12.23 11.07
C ARG A 135 12.94 12.06 11.53
N ASN A 136 12.08 13.05 11.27
CA ASN A 136 10.68 12.96 11.68
C ASN A 136 9.93 11.82 10.98
N ARG A 137 10.22 11.60 9.68
CA ARG A 137 9.64 10.51 8.93
C ARG A 137 10.25 9.15 9.32
N ALA A 138 11.54 9.13 9.64
CA ALA A 138 12.21 7.92 10.12
C ALA A 138 11.62 7.45 11.47
N ASN A 139 11.22 8.35 12.36
CA ASN A 139 10.53 7.99 13.60
C ASN A 139 9.17 7.32 13.33
N ILE A 140 8.40 7.84 12.36
CA ILE A 140 7.12 7.22 11.96
C ILE A 140 7.36 5.84 11.34
N LEU A 141 8.41 5.69 10.52
CA LEU A 141 8.80 4.40 9.97
C LEU A 141 9.14 3.39 11.08
N ALA A 142 9.97 3.78 12.04
CA ALA A 142 10.35 2.94 13.18
C ALA A 142 9.12 2.49 13.98
N GLU A 143 8.23 3.42 14.32
CA GLU A 143 6.97 3.11 15.01
C GLU A 143 6.10 2.10 14.25
N ASN A 144 5.98 2.25 12.93
CA ASN A 144 5.20 1.32 12.11
C ASN A 144 5.87 -0.05 11.99
N VAL A 145 7.20 -0.10 11.94
CA VAL A 145 7.96 -1.37 11.94
C VAL A 145 7.81 -2.10 13.28
N GLU A 146 7.87 -1.39 14.40
CA GLU A 146 7.66 -1.98 15.74
C GLU A 146 6.24 -2.55 15.92
N LYS A 147 5.25 -1.85 15.35
CA LYS A 147 3.86 -2.32 15.40
C LYS A 147 3.61 -3.53 14.51
N TRP A 148 4.34 -3.70 13.41
CA TRP A 148 4.12 -4.76 12.43
C TRP A 148 4.75 -6.08 12.86
#